data_ab185a67139e1f15bd21c9de0d9b285d
#
_entry.id   ab185a67139e1f15bd21c9de0d9b285d
#
_cell.length_a   1.000
_cell.length_b   1.000
_cell.length_c   1.000
_cell.angle_alpha   90.00
_cell.angle_beta   90.00
_cell.angle_gamma   90.00
#
_symmetry.space_group_name_H-M   'P 1'
#
loop_
_entity.id
_entity.type
_entity.pdbx_description
1 polymer ?
#
loop_
_entity_poly.entity_id
_entity_poly.type
_entity_poly.pdbx_seq_one_letter_code
_entity_poly.pdbx_strand_id
1 'polypeptide(L)'
;FRLPDNLTTWRATVRGVSTGTDVGSTVQKVIATQDIIARLALPRFFAQGDEGIVTGIVHNYTNKPQTVKVNLTMGSNLTTTLPLAQTLTIDPDGAKRFDWPVVAKTIGDTTIKLTAYGQTAADALERQISVKPLGIPVTIASAGVLKDAVADFNLDLPDVNDAAPGTLTRELSLAGSTIGPVLGNFNSLIDYPYGCTEQTMSRLVPSIV
;
A
#
# COMPACT_ATOMS: atom_id res chain seq x y z
N PHE A 1 22.67 16.53 9.11
CA PHE A 1 21.66 15.88 8.25
C PHE A 1 21.29 14.52 8.87
N ARG A 2 20.01 14.30 9.16
CA ARG A 2 19.50 13.03 9.68
C ARG A 2 19.01 12.19 8.51
N LEU A 3 19.53 10.97 8.40
CA LEU A 3 19.04 9.99 7.44
C LEU A 3 17.68 9.41 7.91
N PRO A 4 16.74 9.13 6.99
CA PRO A 4 15.56 8.34 7.32
C PRO A 4 15.93 6.93 7.81
N ASP A 5 14.96 6.25 8.46
CA ASP A 5 15.16 4.94 9.10
C ASP A 5 15.26 3.77 8.08
N ASN A 6 15.54 4.06 6.82
CA ASN A 6 15.68 3.05 5.77
C ASN A 6 17.06 2.39 5.82
N LEU A 7 17.08 1.07 5.92
CA LEU A 7 18.29 0.26 5.82
C LEU A 7 18.67 0.07 4.34
N THR A 8 19.52 0.94 3.84
CA THR A 8 19.93 0.98 2.43
C THR A 8 21.29 1.63 2.25
N THR A 9 21.84 1.56 1.04
CA THR A 9 23.02 2.35 0.68
C THR A 9 22.58 3.74 0.24
N TRP A 10 22.86 4.74 1.07
CA TRP A 10 22.63 6.14 0.77
C TRP A 10 23.70 6.66 -0.15
N ARG A 11 23.31 7.41 -1.17
CA ARG A 11 24.21 8.07 -2.10
C ARG A 11 24.05 9.58 -1.96
N ALA A 12 25.10 10.24 -1.46
CA ALA A 12 25.19 11.69 -1.45
C ALA A 12 25.97 12.14 -2.70
N THR A 13 25.40 13.03 -3.49
CA THR A 13 26.09 13.70 -4.60
C THR A 13 26.25 15.16 -4.25
N VAL A 14 27.48 15.63 -4.17
CA VAL A 14 27.80 17.03 -3.94
C VAL A 14 28.31 17.64 -5.24
N ARG A 15 27.78 18.79 -5.59
CA ARG A 15 28.21 19.57 -6.75
C ARG A 15 28.54 20.98 -6.29
N GLY A 16 29.67 21.49 -6.76
CA GLY A 16 30.12 22.86 -6.47
C GLY A 16 30.45 23.59 -7.76
N VAL A 17 30.22 24.89 -7.75
CA VAL A 17 30.62 25.80 -8.81
C VAL A 17 31.37 26.97 -8.15
N SER A 18 32.55 27.30 -8.63
CA SER A 18 33.31 28.46 -8.18
C SER A 18 32.81 29.75 -8.85
N THR A 19 33.17 30.88 -8.29
CA THR A 19 32.91 32.18 -8.93
C THR A 19 33.65 32.34 -10.26
N GLY A 20 34.68 31.53 -10.49
CA GLY A 20 35.41 31.45 -11.76
C GLY A 20 34.85 30.44 -12.76
N THR A 21 33.61 29.96 -12.52
CA THR A 21 32.91 28.96 -13.37
C THR A 21 33.50 27.53 -13.36
N ASP A 22 34.47 27.24 -12.49
CA ASP A 22 34.94 25.87 -12.31
C ASP A 22 33.84 24.99 -11.68
N VAL A 23 33.67 23.79 -12.23
CA VAL A 23 32.62 22.86 -11.76
C VAL A 23 33.30 21.64 -11.17
N GLY A 24 32.86 21.21 -10.00
CA GLY A 24 33.31 19.97 -9.36
C GLY A 24 32.12 19.14 -8.88
N SER A 25 32.28 17.84 -8.91
CA SER A 25 31.29 16.93 -8.29
C SER A 25 31.96 15.75 -7.63
N THR A 26 31.39 15.29 -6.54
CA THR A 26 31.82 14.05 -5.86
C THR A 26 30.61 13.25 -5.41
N VAL A 27 30.82 11.95 -5.27
CA VAL A 27 29.79 11.01 -4.80
C VAL A 27 30.34 10.24 -3.63
N GLN A 28 29.61 10.26 -2.51
CA GLN A 28 29.89 9.44 -1.34
C GLN A 28 28.74 8.47 -1.09
N LYS A 29 29.05 7.24 -0.73
CA LYS A 29 28.07 6.22 -0.35
C LYS A 29 28.20 5.92 1.14
N VAL A 30 27.07 5.80 1.82
CA VAL A 30 26.98 5.41 3.23
C VAL A 30 25.99 4.25 3.33
N ILE A 31 26.44 3.13 3.90
CA ILE A 31 25.59 1.95 4.11
C ILE A 31 24.98 2.06 5.49
N ALA A 32 23.64 2.08 5.54
CA ALA A 32 22.86 1.93 6.76
C ALA A 32 22.41 0.47 6.87
N THR A 33 22.87 -0.23 7.90
CA THR A 33 22.57 -1.64 8.14
C THR A 33 22.37 -1.90 9.62
N GLN A 34 21.78 -3.04 9.94
CA GLN A 34 21.63 -3.57 11.30
C GLN A 34 22.10 -5.03 11.33
N ASP A 35 22.44 -5.51 12.52
CA ASP A 35 22.88 -6.90 12.72
C ASP A 35 21.80 -7.92 12.40
N ILE A 36 20.55 -7.60 12.75
CA ILE A 36 19.36 -8.41 12.42
C ILE A 36 18.43 -7.55 11.57
N ILE A 37 18.00 -8.09 10.44
CA ILE A 37 17.04 -7.42 9.54
C ILE A 37 15.85 -8.34 9.29
N ALA A 38 14.64 -7.83 9.56
CA ALA A 38 13.38 -8.49 9.26
C ALA A 38 12.78 -7.94 7.95
N ARG A 39 12.29 -8.84 7.11
CA ARG A 39 11.61 -8.50 5.86
C ARG A 39 10.29 -9.25 5.76
N LEU A 40 9.28 -8.61 5.15
CA LEU A 40 8.00 -9.21 4.81
C LEU A 40 7.87 -9.29 3.29
N ALA A 41 7.51 -10.46 2.80
CA ALA A 41 7.04 -10.67 1.43
C ALA A 41 5.54 -10.96 1.48
N LEU A 42 4.76 -10.05 0.89
CA LEU A 42 3.31 -10.03 0.91
C LEU A 42 2.78 -9.84 -0.51
N PRO A 43 1.59 -10.37 -0.83
CA PRO A 43 0.87 -9.96 -2.03
C PRO A 43 0.44 -8.49 -1.90
N ARG A 44 0.00 -7.89 -3.00
CA ARG A 44 -0.49 -6.49 -2.97
C ARG A 44 -1.79 -6.34 -2.19
N PHE A 45 -2.65 -7.35 -2.21
CA PHE A 45 -3.92 -7.46 -1.51
C PHE A 45 -4.32 -8.92 -1.45
N PHE A 46 -5.33 -9.23 -0.65
CA PHE A 46 -6.08 -10.49 -0.70
C PHE A 46 -7.51 -10.19 -1.16
N ALA A 47 -8.16 -11.12 -1.85
CA ALA A 47 -9.61 -11.13 -1.95
C ALA A 47 -10.21 -11.90 -0.78
N GLN A 48 -11.44 -11.58 -0.40
CA GLN A 48 -12.15 -12.33 0.64
C GLN A 48 -12.29 -13.79 0.24
N GLY A 49 -11.90 -14.69 1.12
CA GLY A 49 -11.87 -16.13 0.86
C GLY A 49 -10.53 -16.64 0.33
N ASP A 50 -9.60 -15.77 -0.07
CA ASP A 50 -8.30 -16.19 -0.56
C ASP A 50 -7.51 -16.95 0.51
N GLU A 51 -6.82 -17.97 0.05
CA GLU A 51 -5.75 -18.66 0.77
C GLU A 51 -4.40 -18.21 0.21
N GLY A 52 -3.51 -17.81 1.07
CA GLY A 52 -2.20 -17.33 0.64
C GLY A 52 -1.13 -17.53 1.70
N ILE A 53 0.05 -17.02 1.46
CA ILE A 53 1.19 -17.15 2.37
C ILE A 53 1.73 -15.76 2.73
N VAL A 54 1.81 -15.49 4.02
CA VAL A 54 2.60 -14.40 4.57
C VAL A 54 3.99 -14.93 4.85
N THR A 55 5.00 -14.37 4.19
CA THR A 55 6.39 -14.79 4.36
C THR A 55 7.19 -13.73 5.11
N GLY A 56 7.80 -14.14 6.20
CA GLY A 56 8.85 -13.41 6.91
C GLY A 56 10.22 -13.93 6.52
N ILE A 57 11.20 -13.05 6.36
CA ILE A 57 12.60 -13.41 6.15
C ILE A 57 13.43 -12.64 7.16
N VAL A 58 14.24 -13.33 7.93
CA VAL A 58 15.15 -12.71 8.89
C VAL A 58 16.58 -13.01 8.49
N HIS A 59 17.38 -11.95 8.37
CA HIS A 59 18.80 -12.01 8.08
C HIS A 59 19.61 -11.77 9.35
N ASN A 60 20.68 -12.53 9.51
CA ASN A 60 21.72 -12.34 10.51
C ASN A 60 22.98 -11.83 9.79
N TYR A 61 23.32 -10.58 9.97
CA TYR A 61 24.53 -9.96 9.41
C TYR A 61 25.70 -9.95 10.40
N THR A 62 25.59 -10.70 11.50
CA THR A 62 26.69 -10.85 12.46
C THR A 62 27.60 -12.00 12.05
N ASN A 63 28.81 -12.00 12.57
CA ASN A 63 29.80 -13.07 12.40
C ASN A 63 29.60 -14.27 13.36
N LYS A 64 28.45 -14.34 14.06
CA LYS A 64 28.10 -15.39 15.02
C LYS A 64 26.68 -15.91 14.77
N PRO A 65 26.40 -17.18 15.06
CA PRO A 65 25.04 -17.68 15.06
C PRO A 65 24.17 -16.87 16.04
N GLN A 66 22.95 -16.51 15.63
CA GLN A 66 21.98 -15.80 16.44
C GLN A 66 20.71 -16.64 16.64
N THR A 67 20.32 -16.86 17.88
CA THR A 67 19.00 -17.39 18.18
C THR A 67 18.01 -16.23 18.12
N VAL A 68 17.10 -16.28 17.15
CA VAL A 68 16.14 -15.19 16.89
C VAL A 68 14.74 -15.68 17.21
N LYS A 69 14.03 -14.91 18.04
CA LYS A 69 12.60 -15.06 18.27
C LYS A 69 11.85 -14.18 17.30
N VAL A 70 11.06 -14.79 16.43
CA VAL A 70 10.23 -14.11 15.44
C VAL A 70 8.79 -14.14 15.91
N ASN A 71 8.09 -12.99 15.79
CA ASN A 71 6.67 -12.89 16.10
C ASN A 71 5.96 -12.17 14.96
N LEU A 72 4.91 -12.79 14.42
CA LEU A 72 4.01 -12.19 13.43
C LEU A 72 2.77 -11.68 14.16
N THR A 73 2.38 -10.44 13.88
CA THR A 73 1.10 -9.87 14.31
C THR A 73 0.29 -9.54 13.07
N MET A 74 -0.97 -9.93 13.05
CA MET A 74 -1.92 -9.66 11.96
C MET A 74 -3.23 -9.15 12.55
N GLY A 75 -3.96 -8.34 11.79
CA GLY A 75 -5.33 -7.99 12.14
C GLY A 75 -6.29 -9.17 11.94
N SER A 76 -7.49 -9.04 12.50
CA SER A 76 -8.53 -10.08 12.48
C SER A 76 -9.08 -10.42 11.09
N ASN A 77 -8.72 -9.65 10.07
CA ASN A 77 -9.09 -9.90 8.67
C ASN A 77 -8.41 -11.16 8.09
N LEU A 78 -7.27 -11.55 8.67
CA LEU A 78 -6.50 -12.71 8.28
C LEU A 78 -6.44 -13.71 9.43
N THR A 79 -6.52 -14.99 9.12
CA THR A 79 -6.39 -16.07 10.10
C THR A 79 -5.35 -17.07 9.65
N THR A 80 -4.63 -17.67 10.59
CA THR A 80 -3.68 -18.76 10.36
C THR A 80 -3.84 -19.85 11.42
N THR A 81 -3.49 -21.05 11.08
CA THR A 81 -3.46 -22.20 12.01
C THR A 81 -2.07 -22.42 12.64
N LEU A 82 -1.04 -21.75 12.10
CA LEU A 82 0.32 -21.90 12.61
C LEU A 82 0.61 -20.95 13.78
N PRO A 83 1.53 -21.32 14.67
CA PRO A 83 1.99 -20.43 15.73
C PRO A 83 2.56 -19.14 15.14
N LEU A 84 2.10 -17.99 15.67
CA LEU A 84 2.58 -16.67 15.26
C LEU A 84 3.99 -16.38 15.77
N ALA A 85 4.43 -17.05 16.84
CA ALA A 85 5.76 -16.92 17.40
C ALA A 85 6.58 -18.19 17.11
N GLN A 86 7.80 -18.00 16.62
CA GLN A 86 8.76 -19.08 16.32
C GLN A 86 10.16 -18.65 16.79
N THR A 87 10.98 -19.61 17.16
CA THR A 87 12.37 -19.35 17.56
C THR A 87 13.28 -20.29 16.79
N LEU A 88 14.26 -19.72 16.10
CA LEU A 88 15.24 -20.47 15.29
C LEU A 88 16.63 -19.86 15.44
N THR A 89 17.65 -20.69 15.21
CA THR A 89 19.02 -20.20 15.08
C THR A 89 19.34 -19.92 13.62
N ILE A 90 19.91 -18.76 13.37
CA ILE A 90 20.35 -18.29 12.04
C ILE A 90 21.87 -18.21 12.06
N ASP A 91 22.50 -18.89 11.12
CA ASP A 91 23.97 -18.92 10.98
C ASP A 91 24.52 -17.51 10.66
N PRO A 92 25.84 -17.29 10.87
CA PRO A 92 26.49 -16.05 10.49
C PRO A 92 26.25 -15.74 9.01
N ASP A 93 25.99 -14.47 8.69
CA ASP A 93 25.69 -14.01 7.33
C ASP A 93 24.56 -14.75 6.62
N GLY A 94 23.74 -15.48 7.41
CA GLY A 94 22.66 -16.33 6.93
C GLY A 94 21.30 -15.65 6.98
N ALA A 95 20.31 -16.34 6.40
CA ALA A 95 18.90 -15.94 6.48
C ALA A 95 18.01 -17.17 6.70
N LYS A 96 16.89 -16.95 7.38
CA LYS A 96 15.82 -17.95 7.52
C LYS A 96 14.49 -17.38 7.08
N ARG A 97 13.73 -18.23 6.41
CA ARG A 97 12.38 -17.96 5.93
C ARG A 97 11.37 -18.58 6.87
N PHE A 98 10.29 -17.87 7.12
CA PHE A 98 9.15 -18.26 7.94
C PHE A 98 7.89 -18.06 7.10
N ASP A 99 7.11 -19.10 6.92
CA ASP A 99 5.89 -19.06 6.12
C ASP A 99 4.67 -19.31 7.00
N TRP A 100 3.68 -18.42 6.91
CA TRP A 100 2.38 -18.55 7.55
C TRP A 100 1.30 -18.63 6.47
N PRO A 101 0.74 -19.82 6.22
CA PRO A 101 -0.49 -19.94 5.44
C PRO A 101 -1.60 -19.15 6.13
N VAL A 102 -2.27 -18.30 5.39
CA VAL A 102 -3.34 -17.43 5.89
C VAL A 102 -4.58 -17.55 5.03
N VAL A 103 -5.74 -17.35 5.66
CA VAL A 103 -7.03 -17.24 4.99
C VAL A 103 -7.57 -15.84 5.23
N ALA A 104 -7.95 -15.16 4.16
CA ALA A 104 -8.57 -13.84 4.21
C ALA A 104 -10.06 -13.95 4.52
N LYS A 105 -10.48 -13.57 5.72
CA LYS A 105 -11.85 -13.75 6.21
C LYS A 105 -12.74 -12.53 6.00
N THR A 106 -12.27 -11.37 6.41
CA THR A 106 -13.10 -10.16 6.49
C THR A 106 -12.52 -9.05 5.63
N ILE A 107 -13.37 -8.38 4.87
CA ILE A 107 -13.02 -7.22 4.05
C ILE A 107 -12.51 -6.08 4.92
N GLY A 108 -11.56 -5.31 4.40
CA GLY A 108 -11.01 -4.11 5.03
C GLY A 108 -9.49 -4.10 5.07
N ASP A 109 -8.96 -2.98 5.52
CA ASP A 109 -7.52 -2.80 5.67
C ASP A 109 -7.04 -3.48 6.95
N THR A 110 -5.89 -4.09 6.86
CA THR A 110 -5.23 -4.75 7.99
C THR A 110 -3.73 -4.49 7.95
N THR A 111 -3.12 -4.55 9.12
CA THR A 111 -1.70 -4.36 9.29
C THR A 111 -1.05 -5.68 9.64
N ILE A 112 0.05 -6.00 8.95
CA ILE A 112 0.90 -7.15 9.24
C ILE A 112 2.24 -6.63 9.74
N LYS A 113 2.64 -7.08 10.94
CA LYS A 113 3.90 -6.70 11.55
C LYS A 113 4.71 -7.94 11.89
N LEU A 114 5.94 -7.97 11.41
CA LEU A 114 6.95 -8.97 11.77
C LEU A 114 7.94 -8.32 12.73
N THR A 115 8.17 -8.96 13.86
CA THR A 115 9.24 -8.58 14.78
C THR A 115 10.25 -9.71 14.90
N ALA A 116 11.53 -9.37 14.90
CA ALA A 116 12.62 -10.31 15.05
C ALA A 116 13.52 -9.84 16.21
N TYR A 117 13.65 -10.65 17.25
CA TYR A 117 14.48 -10.37 18.41
C TYR A 117 15.67 -11.33 18.40
N GLY A 118 16.85 -10.82 18.07
CA GLY A 118 18.12 -11.51 18.25
C GLY A 118 18.67 -11.30 19.65
N GLN A 119 19.89 -11.81 19.89
CA GLN A 119 20.56 -11.68 21.20
C GLN A 119 21.10 -10.26 21.44
N THR A 120 21.55 -9.59 20.37
CA THR A 120 22.21 -8.28 20.44
C THR A 120 21.43 -7.16 19.75
N ALA A 121 20.53 -7.51 18.85
CA ALA A 121 19.77 -6.56 18.05
C ALA A 121 18.36 -7.07 17.79
N ALA A 122 17.47 -6.16 17.49
CA ALA A 122 16.08 -6.45 17.10
C ALA A 122 15.68 -5.57 15.93
N ASP A 123 14.78 -6.08 15.10
CA ASP A 123 14.17 -5.32 14.00
C ASP A 123 12.69 -5.62 13.89
N ALA A 124 11.94 -4.70 13.31
CA ALA A 124 10.52 -4.85 13.07
C ALA A 124 10.12 -4.18 11.75
N LEU A 125 9.30 -4.86 10.98
CA LEU A 125 8.73 -4.34 9.76
C LEU A 125 7.21 -4.45 9.81
N GLU A 126 6.53 -3.36 9.50
CA GLU A 126 5.08 -3.26 9.44
C GLU A 126 4.65 -2.89 8.03
N ARG A 127 3.59 -3.52 7.53
CA ARG A 127 2.99 -3.26 6.23
C ARG A 127 1.47 -3.30 6.34
N GLN A 128 0.83 -2.34 5.74
CA GLN A 128 -0.61 -2.34 5.52
C GLN A 128 -0.94 -3.14 4.27
N ILE A 129 -2.01 -3.92 4.33
CA ILE A 129 -2.55 -4.71 3.23
C ILE A 129 -4.07 -4.68 3.30
N SER A 130 -4.74 -4.72 2.15
CA SER A 130 -6.20 -4.71 2.09
C SER A 130 -6.73 -6.11 1.76
N VAL A 131 -7.79 -6.50 2.43
CA VAL A 131 -8.66 -7.60 1.99
C VAL A 131 -9.82 -6.99 1.22
N LYS A 132 -9.87 -7.25 -0.07
CA LYS A 132 -10.89 -6.71 -0.99
C LYS A 132 -12.09 -7.66 -1.08
N PRO A 133 -13.30 -7.15 -1.37
CA PRO A 133 -14.44 -8.00 -1.67
C PRO A 133 -14.18 -8.83 -2.92
N LEU A 134 -14.68 -10.05 -2.93
CA LEU A 134 -14.71 -10.87 -4.13
C LEU A 134 -15.92 -10.44 -4.96
N GLY A 135 -15.69 -9.68 -6.02
CA GLY A 135 -16.75 -9.16 -6.88
C GLY A 135 -16.27 -8.09 -7.84
N ILE A 136 -17.17 -7.59 -8.63
CA ILE A 136 -16.95 -6.47 -9.56
C ILE A 136 -17.66 -5.22 -9.02
N PRO A 137 -17.05 -4.03 -9.09
CA PRO A 137 -17.74 -2.79 -8.73
C PRO A 137 -18.85 -2.50 -9.77
N VAL A 138 -20.05 -2.22 -9.28
CA VAL A 138 -21.18 -1.78 -10.08
C VAL A 138 -21.55 -0.37 -9.64
N THR A 139 -21.58 0.57 -10.59
CA THR A 139 -21.99 1.95 -10.33
C THR A 139 -23.32 2.21 -11.01
N ILE A 140 -24.29 2.68 -10.25
CA ILE A 140 -25.58 3.13 -10.77
C ILE A 140 -25.67 4.62 -10.50
N ALA A 141 -25.88 5.40 -11.54
CA ALA A 141 -26.00 6.84 -11.43
C ALA A 141 -27.32 7.32 -12.06
N SER A 142 -27.93 8.28 -11.42
CA SER A 142 -29.06 9.03 -11.96
C SER A 142 -28.79 10.50 -11.82
N ALA A 143 -29.18 11.27 -12.81
CA ALA A 143 -29.01 12.71 -12.81
C ALA A 143 -30.33 13.41 -13.17
N GLY A 144 -30.53 14.58 -12.64
CA GLY A 144 -31.72 15.37 -12.91
C GLY A 144 -31.52 16.84 -12.57
N VAL A 145 -32.51 17.65 -12.87
CA VAL A 145 -32.55 19.08 -12.56
C VAL A 145 -33.63 19.32 -11.52
N LEU A 146 -33.24 19.92 -10.42
CA LEU A 146 -34.18 20.38 -9.39
C LEU A 146 -34.85 21.66 -9.91
N LYS A 147 -36.11 21.58 -10.34
CA LYS A 147 -36.90 22.70 -10.81
C LYS A 147 -37.73 23.34 -9.72
N ASP A 148 -38.11 22.54 -8.74
CA ASP A 148 -38.97 22.92 -7.62
C ASP A 148 -38.20 22.74 -6.29
N ALA A 149 -38.81 23.20 -5.19
CA ALA A 149 -38.20 23.09 -3.87
C ALA A 149 -38.00 21.62 -3.41
N VAL A 150 -38.68 20.67 -4.04
CA VAL A 150 -38.59 19.22 -3.73
C VAL A 150 -38.57 18.46 -5.05
N ALA A 151 -37.70 17.46 -5.13
CA ALA A 151 -37.70 16.46 -6.20
C ALA A 151 -37.44 15.07 -5.63
N ASP A 152 -38.20 14.10 -6.11
CA ASP A 152 -38.05 12.70 -5.77
C ASP A 152 -37.27 12.00 -6.89
N PHE A 153 -36.22 11.29 -6.53
CA PHE A 153 -35.43 10.48 -7.46
C PHE A 153 -35.49 9.02 -7.02
N ASN A 154 -35.98 8.16 -7.90
CA ASN A 154 -35.94 6.72 -7.71
C ASN A 154 -34.67 6.17 -8.37
N LEU A 155 -33.89 5.41 -7.61
CA LEU A 155 -32.75 4.64 -8.07
C LEU A 155 -33.14 3.16 -8.06
N ASP A 156 -33.18 2.55 -9.25
CA ASP A 156 -33.32 1.10 -9.34
C ASP A 156 -31.98 0.46 -8.96
N LEU A 157 -31.84 0.17 -7.68
CA LEU A 157 -30.66 -0.50 -7.16
C LEU A 157 -30.82 -2.02 -7.37
N PRO A 158 -29.75 -2.75 -7.74
CA PRO A 158 -29.77 -4.19 -7.63
C PRO A 158 -30.04 -4.61 -6.20
N ASP A 159 -30.48 -5.85 -6.02
CA ASP A 159 -30.77 -6.34 -4.66
C ASP A 159 -29.54 -6.10 -3.77
N VAL A 160 -29.76 -5.35 -2.69
CA VAL A 160 -28.69 -5.06 -1.72
C VAL A 160 -28.12 -6.33 -1.07
N ASN A 161 -28.84 -7.44 -1.16
CA ASN A 161 -28.37 -8.73 -0.70
C ASN A 161 -27.27 -9.32 -1.61
N ASP A 162 -27.17 -8.87 -2.85
CA ASP A 162 -26.12 -9.27 -3.79
C ASP A 162 -24.83 -8.45 -3.59
N ALA A 163 -24.89 -7.36 -2.82
CA ALA A 163 -23.71 -6.56 -2.50
C ALA A 163 -22.90 -7.18 -1.36
N ALA A 164 -21.58 -7.23 -1.52
CA ALA A 164 -20.72 -7.66 -0.44
C ALA A 164 -20.90 -6.74 0.80
N PRO A 165 -21.01 -7.29 2.00
CA PRO A 165 -21.28 -6.49 3.20
C PRO A 165 -20.28 -5.34 3.38
N GLY A 166 -20.78 -4.13 3.62
CA GLY A 166 -19.96 -2.95 3.86
C GLY A 166 -19.35 -2.30 2.61
N THR A 167 -19.73 -2.75 1.40
CA THR A 167 -19.21 -2.18 0.13
C THR A 167 -20.15 -1.20 -0.55
N LEU A 168 -21.40 -1.08 -0.07
CA LEU A 168 -22.36 -0.14 -0.61
C LEU A 168 -21.99 1.28 -0.22
N THR A 169 -21.70 2.13 -1.20
CA THR A 169 -21.52 3.57 -1.02
C THR A 169 -22.63 4.32 -1.74
N ARG A 170 -23.05 5.44 -1.19
CA ARG A 170 -24.03 6.35 -1.79
C ARG A 170 -23.45 7.73 -1.80
N GLU A 171 -23.52 8.38 -2.94
CA GLU A 171 -23.07 9.74 -3.12
C GLU A 171 -24.21 10.57 -3.71
N LEU A 172 -24.48 11.74 -3.12
CA LEU A 172 -25.39 12.73 -3.66
C LEU A 172 -24.60 14.00 -3.93
N SER A 173 -24.55 14.43 -5.18
CA SER A 173 -23.92 15.67 -5.59
C SER A 173 -24.98 16.68 -6.02
N LEU A 174 -24.98 17.84 -5.38
CA LEU A 174 -25.88 18.97 -5.71
C LEU A 174 -25.04 20.15 -6.19
N ALA A 175 -25.40 20.70 -7.33
CA ALA A 175 -24.70 21.86 -7.89
C ALA A 175 -25.70 22.98 -8.25
N GLY A 176 -25.41 24.21 -7.88
CA GLY A 176 -26.21 25.39 -8.21
C GLY A 176 -26.11 25.84 -9.67
N SER A 177 -25.25 25.17 -10.45
CA SER A 177 -25.10 25.45 -11.90
C SER A 177 -24.62 24.17 -12.62
N THR A 178 -24.79 24.15 -13.94
CA THR A 178 -24.31 23.08 -14.80
C THR A 178 -22.78 23.00 -14.89
N ILE A 179 -22.06 24.05 -14.48
CA ILE A 179 -20.59 24.09 -14.50
C ILE A 179 -19.99 23.20 -13.39
N GLY A 180 -20.62 23.11 -12.23
CA GLY A 180 -20.11 22.32 -11.10
C GLY A 180 -19.87 20.85 -11.44
N PRO A 181 -20.85 20.12 -11.99
CA PRO A 181 -20.67 18.74 -12.45
C PRO A 181 -19.60 18.58 -13.54
N VAL A 182 -19.45 19.56 -14.44
CA VAL A 182 -18.42 19.55 -15.48
C VAL A 182 -17.03 19.63 -14.86
N LEU A 183 -16.83 20.54 -13.89
CA LEU A 183 -15.55 20.67 -13.18
C LEU A 183 -15.24 19.44 -12.32
N GLY A 184 -16.26 18.84 -11.71
CA GLY A 184 -16.09 17.61 -10.92
C GLY A 184 -15.59 16.41 -11.74
N ASN A 185 -15.90 16.36 -13.02
CA ASN A 185 -15.48 15.32 -13.95
C ASN A 185 -14.05 15.53 -14.50
N PHE A 186 -13.41 16.67 -14.28
CA PHE A 186 -12.03 16.88 -14.73
C PHE A 186 -11.04 15.90 -14.12
N ASN A 187 -11.21 15.53 -12.86
CA ASN A 187 -10.35 14.54 -12.22
C ASN A 187 -10.41 13.19 -12.93
N SER A 188 -11.59 12.74 -13.37
CA SER A 188 -11.73 11.48 -14.09
C SER A 188 -11.07 11.52 -15.49
N LEU A 189 -10.99 12.68 -16.10
CA LEU A 189 -10.27 12.88 -17.36
C LEU A 189 -8.76 12.91 -17.16
N ILE A 190 -8.29 13.51 -16.07
CA ILE A 190 -6.86 13.58 -15.73
C ILE A 190 -6.31 12.20 -15.39
N ASP A 191 -7.05 11.39 -14.64
CA ASP A 191 -6.64 10.08 -14.14
C ASP A 191 -6.92 8.92 -15.10
N TYR A 192 -7.36 9.19 -16.32
CA TYR A 192 -7.68 8.13 -17.28
C TYR A 192 -6.42 7.33 -17.65
N PRO A 193 -6.39 6.01 -17.38
CA PRO A 193 -5.14 5.23 -17.37
C PRO A 193 -4.60 4.87 -18.77
N TYR A 194 -5.37 5.09 -19.82
CA TYR A 194 -4.99 4.76 -21.19
C TYR A 194 -4.64 6.01 -21.96
N GLY A 195 -3.54 5.99 -22.72
CA GLY A 195 -2.97 7.16 -23.39
C GLY A 195 -2.79 6.99 -24.89
N CYS A 196 -3.87 6.96 -25.69
CA CYS A 196 -3.71 7.30 -27.10
C CYS A 196 -3.50 8.81 -27.24
N THR A 197 -3.07 9.28 -28.40
CA THR A 197 -2.78 10.72 -28.66
C THR A 197 -3.96 11.62 -28.31
N GLU A 198 -5.17 11.21 -28.69
CA GLU A 198 -6.42 11.93 -28.40
C GLU A 198 -6.69 12.02 -26.89
N GLN A 199 -6.52 10.91 -26.17
CA GLN A 199 -6.73 10.87 -24.72
C GLN A 199 -5.66 11.68 -23.97
N THR A 200 -4.41 11.68 -24.46
CA THR A 200 -3.35 12.52 -23.92
C THR A 200 -3.67 14.00 -24.10
N MET A 201 -4.20 14.40 -25.23
CA MET A 201 -4.65 15.78 -25.48
C MET A 201 -5.86 16.15 -24.61
N SER A 202 -6.81 15.24 -24.43
CA SER A 202 -7.98 15.44 -23.56
C SER A 202 -7.61 15.59 -22.08
N ARG A 203 -6.48 15.00 -21.64
CA ARG A 203 -5.93 15.18 -20.29
C ARG A 203 -5.17 16.51 -20.14
N LEU A 204 -4.54 16.98 -21.21
CA LEU A 204 -3.73 18.19 -21.17
C LEU A 204 -4.59 19.42 -20.90
N VAL A 205 -5.74 19.56 -21.56
CA VAL A 205 -6.62 20.73 -21.43
C VAL A 205 -7.09 20.94 -19.99
N PRO A 206 -7.64 19.93 -19.27
CA PRO A 206 -8.01 20.10 -17.86
C PRO A 206 -6.85 20.38 -16.91
N SER A 207 -5.62 20.00 -17.31
CA SER A 207 -4.43 20.20 -16.47
C SER A 207 -3.85 21.62 -16.56
N ILE A 208 -4.33 22.44 -17.51
CA ILE A 208 -3.86 23.81 -17.76
C ILE A 208 -4.82 24.85 -17.17
N VAL A 209 -6.07 24.46 -16.90
CA VAL A 209 -7.11 25.31 -16.32
C VAL A 209 -7.13 25.19 -14.80
#